data_7eb47a23f5ebccaaae45046c5d953c41
#
_entry.id   7eb47a23f5ebccaaae45046c5d953c41
#
_cell.length_a   1.000
_cell.length_b   1.000
_cell.length_c   1.000
_cell.angle_alpha   90.00
_cell.angle_beta   90.00
_cell.angle_gamma   90.00
#
_symmetry.space_group_name_H-M   'P 1'
#
loop_
_entity.id
_entity.type
_entity.pdbx_description
1 polymer ?
#
loop_
_entity_poly.entity_id
_entity_poly.type
_entity_poly.pdbx_seq_one_letter_code
_entity_poly.pdbx_strand_id
1 'polypeptide(L)'
;FFSTALLAAGLALSTFANAGEIADRVEQTKTLLVGTEGTYAPFTFHDKDGKLTGFDVEIIEKVAQKLGWKVEFKETAWDGMYAGLNAKRFDVIANQTNPSPERLKKYDYSAPYNYSAGVIVTKADNDSIKSFPDLKGKKSAQSATSNWSKDARDNGAIIVTVDSLAQNLEAVKQGRVDATVNDKLAVLDY
;
A
#
# COMPACT_ATOMS: atom_id res chain seq x y z
N PHE A 1 -56.30 8.08 -35.13
CA PHE A 1 -55.58 8.16 -33.82
C PHE A 1 -54.41 7.17 -33.85
N PHE A 2 -53.21 7.70 -34.09
CA PHE A 2 -51.99 6.91 -34.04
C PHE A 2 -51.27 7.23 -32.71
N SER A 3 -51.16 6.23 -31.83
CA SER A 3 -50.31 6.28 -30.63
C SER A 3 -48.93 5.71 -30.94
N THR A 4 -47.93 6.59 -30.95
CA THR A 4 -46.53 6.21 -31.02
C THR A 4 -46.00 5.91 -29.64
N ALA A 5 -45.72 4.64 -29.38
CA ALA A 5 -44.99 4.21 -28.17
C ALA A 5 -43.49 4.43 -28.38
N LEU A 6 -42.89 5.36 -27.65
CA LEU A 6 -41.43 5.51 -27.57
C LEU A 6 -40.88 4.40 -26.66
N LEU A 7 -40.16 3.44 -27.23
CA LEU A 7 -39.31 2.53 -26.48
C LEU A 7 -38.04 3.27 -26.07
N ALA A 8 -37.92 3.61 -24.78
CA ALA A 8 -36.68 4.06 -24.20
C ALA A 8 -35.77 2.84 -23.96
N ALA A 9 -34.85 2.59 -24.89
CA ALA A 9 -33.76 1.64 -24.64
C ALA A 9 -32.76 2.26 -23.66
N GLY A 10 -32.87 1.87 -22.39
CA GLY A 10 -31.86 2.18 -21.40
C GLY A 10 -30.56 1.46 -21.72
N LEU A 11 -29.55 2.21 -22.18
CA LEU A 11 -28.18 1.70 -22.21
C LEU A 11 -27.71 1.51 -20.77
N ALA A 12 -27.70 0.27 -20.29
CA ALA A 12 -26.89 -0.13 -19.16
C ALA A 12 -25.42 -0.03 -19.59
N LEU A 13 -24.80 1.10 -19.39
CA LEU A 13 -23.34 1.27 -19.51
C LEU A 13 -22.70 0.45 -18.40
N SER A 14 -22.23 -0.72 -18.77
CA SER A 14 -21.47 -1.63 -17.93
C SER A 14 -20.17 -0.95 -17.46
N THR A 15 -19.93 -1.00 -16.16
CA THR A 15 -18.77 -0.46 -15.45
C THR A 15 -17.44 -1.20 -15.72
N PHE A 16 -17.27 -1.83 -16.87
CA PHE A 16 -16.03 -2.50 -17.28
C PHE A 16 -14.99 -1.58 -17.95
N ALA A 17 -15.25 -0.27 -18.00
CA ALA A 17 -14.46 0.66 -18.82
C ALA A 17 -13.15 1.16 -18.19
N ASN A 18 -12.89 0.94 -16.89
CA ASN A 18 -11.77 1.63 -16.24
C ASN A 18 -10.38 1.01 -16.51
N ALA A 19 -10.28 -0.32 -16.61
CA ALA A 19 -8.99 -0.97 -16.88
C ALA A 19 -8.53 -0.74 -18.34
N GLY A 20 -9.45 -0.74 -19.30
CA GLY A 20 -9.18 -0.42 -20.69
C GLY A 20 -8.70 1.02 -20.91
N GLU A 21 -9.36 1.99 -20.26
CA GLU A 21 -9.01 3.41 -20.36
C GLU A 21 -7.58 3.71 -19.87
N ILE A 22 -7.16 3.11 -18.75
CA ILE A 22 -5.80 3.26 -18.23
C ILE A 22 -4.79 2.60 -19.18
N ALA A 23 -5.06 1.37 -19.62
CA ALA A 23 -4.19 0.65 -20.54
C ALA A 23 -4.02 1.41 -21.86
N ASP A 24 -5.11 1.90 -22.45
CA ASP A 24 -5.09 2.69 -23.68
C ASP A 24 -4.27 3.98 -23.53
N ARG A 25 -4.42 4.67 -22.39
CA ARG A 25 -3.64 5.88 -22.10
C ARG A 25 -2.15 5.55 -21.97
N VAL A 26 -1.80 4.51 -21.22
CA VAL A 26 -0.41 4.09 -21.03
C VAL A 26 0.21 3.67 -22.37
N GLU A 27 -0.51 2.93 -23.20
CA GLU A 27 -0.06 2.56 -24.55
C GLU A 27 0.16 3.76 -25.46
N GLN A 28 -0.69 4.78 -25.37
CA GLN A 28 -0.56 6.01 -26.15
C GLN A 28 0.60 6.90 -25.65
N THR A 29 0.71 7.08 -24.34
CA THR A 29 1.71 7.99 -23.75
C THR A 29 3.05 7.34 -23.49
N LYS A 30 3.10 6.00 -23.50
CA LYS A 30 4.24 5.18 -23.06
C LYS A 30 4.75 5.55 -21.66
N THR A 31 3.84 6.00 -20.79
CA THR A 31 4.15 6.43 -19.43
C THR A 31 3.21 5.79 -18.42
N LEU A 32 3.78 5.06 -17.48
CA LEU A 32 3.08 4.44 -16.34
C LEU A 32 3.26 5.33 -15.09
N LEU A 33 2.15 5.77 -14.50
CA LEU A 33 2.16 6.52 -13.25
C LEU A 33 2.11 5.53 -12.07
N VAL A 34 3.07 5.62 -11.15
CA VAL A 34 3.24 4.65 -10.06
C VAL A 34 3.16 5.34 -8.71
N GLY A 35 2.21 4.94 -7.86
CA GLY A 35 2.12 5.38 -6.47
C GLY A 35 3.11 4.60 -5.60
N THR A 36 3.88 5.32 -4.79
CA THR A 36 4.85 4.76 -3.84
C THR A 36 5.09 5.72 -2.67
N GLU A 37 5.66 5.25 -1.56
CA GLU A 37 5.91 6.13 -0.40
C GLU A 37 7.23 6.88 -0.50
N GLY A 38 8.30 6.25 -0.99
CA GLY A 38 9.66 6.82 -0.93
C GLY A 38 10.26 6.87 0.48
N THR A 39 9.62 6.28 1.49
CA THR A 39 10.02 6.29 2.90
C THR A 39 9.94 4.91 3.57
N TYR A 40 9.92 3.84 2.76
CA TYR A 40 9.73 2.46 3.21
C TYR A 40 10.86 1.54 2.69
N ALA A 41 12.06 1.73 3.24
CA ALA A 41 13.21 0.87 2.94
C ALA A 41 12.97 -0.60 3.40
N PRO A 42 13.51 -1.59 2.69
CA PRO A 42 14.34 -1.52 1.48
C PRO A 42 13.53 -1.49 0.18
N PHE A 43 12.22 -1.29 0.22
CA PHE A 43 11.32 -1.46 -0.92
C PHE A 43 11.19 -0.19 -1.76
N THR A 44 11.00 0.95 -1.12
CA THR A 44 10.87 2.26 -1.76
C THR A 44 11.40 3.34 -0.81
N PHE A 45 12.52 3.96 -1.17
CA PHE A 45 13.20 4.95 -0.33
C PHE A 45 14.13 5.82 -1.18
N HIS A 46 14.63 6.90 -0.60
CA HIS A 46 15.64 7.73 -1.22
C HIS A 46 17.03 7.31 -0.76
N ASP A 47 17.94 7.13 -1.70
CA ASP A 47 19.35 6.87 -1.40
C ASP A 47 20.05 8.13 -0.87
N LYS A 48 21.34 8.02 -0.58
CA LYS A 48 22.17 9.13 -0.07
C LYS A 48 22.25 10.34 -1.02
N ASP A 49 21.99 10.13 -2.30
CA ASP A 49 22.01 11.17 -3.34
C ASP A 49 20.60 11.74 -3.59
N GLY A 50 19.60 11.30 -2.83
CA GLY A 50 18.22 11.72 -2.94
C GLY A 50 17.45 11.07 -4.07
N LYS A 51 17.99 10.03 -4.71
CA LYS A 51 17.33 9.28 -5.77
C LYS A 51 16.36 8.26 -5.17
N LEU A 52 15.10 8.25 -5.66
CA LEU A 52 14.14 7.20 -5.35
C LEU A 52 14.64 5.86 -5.87
N THR A 53 14.70 4.86 -5.00
CA THR A 53 15.22 3.52 -5.27
C THR A 53 14.54 2.49 -4.35
N GLY A 54 14.93 1.24 -4.47
CA GLY A 54 14.46 0.13 -3.66
C GLY A 54 13.88 -1.00 -4.50
N PHE A 55 13.58 -2.10 -3.83
CA PHE A 55 13.16 -3.34 -4.49
C PHE A 55 11.92 -3.15 -5.37
N ASP A 56 10.89 -2.49 -4.85
CA ASP A 56 9.65 -2.24 -5.60
C ASP A 56 9.86 -1.27 -6.76
N VAL A 57 10.70 -0.24 -6.55
CA VAL A 57 11.07 0.73 -7.58
C VAL A 57 11.76 0.02 -8.74
N GLU A 58 12.76 -0.82 -8.45
CA GLU A 58 13.47 -1.56 -9.49
C GLU A 58 12.59 -2.59 -10.22
N ILE A 59 11.68 -3.28 -9.50
CA ILE A 59 10.75 -4.23 -10.12
C ILE A 59 9.85 -3.53 -11.13
N ILE A 60 9.21 -2.42 -10.75
CA ILE A 60 8.27 -1.74 -11.64
C ILE A 60 8.99 -1.06 -12.81
N GLU A 61 10.20 -0.53 -12.60
CA GLU A 61 11.03 0.01 -13.68
C GLU A 61 11.40 -1.07 -14.70
N LYS A 62 11.80 -2.28 -14.25
CA LYS A 62 12.13 -3.40 -15.14
C LYS A 62 10.90 -3.92 -15.90
N VAL A 63 9.74 -3.96 -15.25
CA VAL A 63 8.48 -4.33 -15.92
C VAL A 63 8.15 -3.31 -17.01
N ALA A 64 8.16 -2.03 -16.68
CA ALA A 64 7.88 -0.96 -17.64
C ALA A 64 8.88 -0.96 -18.81
N GLN A 65 10.17 -1.14 -18.53
CA GLN A 65 11.21 -1.23 -19.56
C GLN A 65 10.95 -2.36 -20.56
N LYS A 66 10.53 -3.55 -20.07
CA LYS A 66 10.17 -4.69 -20.95
C LYS A 66 8.97 -4.40 -21.83
N LEU A 67 8.06 -3.55 -21.39
CA LEU A 67 6.88 -3.12 -22.14
C LEU A 67 7.14 -1.87 -23.01
N GLY A 68 8.34 -1.32 -22.97
CA GLY A 68 8.70 -0.11 -23.71
C GLY A 68 8.08 1.15 -23.13
N TRP A 69 7.78 1.17 -21.83
CA TRP A 69 7.19 2.30 -21.12
C TRP A 69 8.22 3.01 -20.23
N LYS A 70 7.95 4.28 -19.92
CA LYS A 70 8.61 5.05 -18.86
C LYS A 70 7.80 4.97 -17.59
N VAL A 71 8.46 5.08 -16.45
CA VAL A 71 7.82 5.18 -15.14
C VAL A 71 7.90 6.62 -14.63
N GLU A 72 6.80 7.11 -14.09
CA GLU A 72 6.73 8.35 -13.34
C GLU A 72 6.16 8.05 -11.95
N PHE A 73 6.99 8.23 -10.91
CA PHE A 73 6.58 7.98 -9.54
C PHE A 73 5.80 9.15 -8.95
N LYS A 74 4.75 8.84 -8.19
CA LYS A 74 3.95 9.78 -7.42
C LYS A 74 4.07 9.40 -5.94
N GLU A 75 4.97 10.08 -5.23
CA GLU A 75 5.17 9.83 -3.81
C GLU A 75 3.95 10.27 -3.01
N THR A 76 3.46 9.38 -2.18
CA THR A 76 2.22 9.53 -1.42
C THR A 76 2.32 8.74 -0.12
N ALA A 77 2.01 9.34 1.01
CA ALA A 77 1.93 8.63 2.29
C ALA A 77 0.96 7.44 2.18
N TRP A 78 1.26 6.34 2.90
CA TRP A 78 0.49 5.10 2.81
C TRP A 78 -1.02 5.31 2.96
N ASP A 79 -1.46 6.08 3.94
CA ASP A 79 -2.88 6.29 4.20
C ASP A 79 -3.63 7.03 3.07
N GLY A 80 -2.90 7.68 2.16
CA GLY A 80 -3.43 8.28 0.94
C GLY A 80 -3.35 7.41 -0.32
N MET A 81 -2.69 6.25 -0.24
CA MET A 81 -2.30 5.46 -1.40
C MET A 81 -3.51 4.95 -2.21
N TYR A 82 -4.43 4.23 -1.58
CA TYR A 82 -5.61 3.73 -2.28
C TYR A 82 -6.59 4.83 -2.71
N ALA A 83 -6.67 5.92 -1.95
CA ALA A 83 -7.45 7.09 -2.37
C ALA A 83 -6.85 7.73 -3.64
N GLY A 84 -5.53 7.80 -3.73
CA GLY A 84 -4.83 8.26 -4.92
C GLY A 84 -5.08 7.39 -6.15
N LEU A 85 -5.04 6.06 -5.98
CA LEU A 85 -5.36 5.11 -7.04
C LEU A 85 -6.81 5.28 -7.52
N ASN A 86 -7.77 5.35 -6.60
CA ASN A 86 -9.18 5.55 -6.93
C ASN A 86 -9.44 6.88 -7.61
N ALA A 87 -8.70 7.92 -7.26
CA ALA A 87 -8.76 9.24 -7.89
C ALA A 87 -7.95 9.35 -9.20
N LYS A 88 -7.39 8.21 -9.70
CA LYS A 88 -6.57 8.14 -10.93
C LYS A 88 -5.34 9.08 -10.90
N ARG A 89 -4.79 9.36 -9.71
CA ARG A 89 -3.56 10.13 -9.57
C ARG A 89 -2.34 9.33 -10.03
N PHE A 90 -2.43 8.01 -9.99
CA PHE A 90 -1.51 7.04 -10.54
C PHE A 90 -2.27 5.79 -10.97
N ASP A 91 -1.63 4.96 -11.76
CA ASP A 91 -2.24 3.81 -12.43
C ASP A 91 -2.10 2.52 -11.64
N VAL A 92 -0.97 2.39 -10.95
CA VAL A 92 -0.62 1.23 -10.13
C VAL A 92 0.06 1.68 -8.83
N ILE A 93 0.08 0.80 -7.85
CA ILE A 93 0.82 0.98 -6.61
C ILE A 93 1.98 -0.02 -6.59
N ALA A 94 3.21 0.46 -6.36
CA ALA A 94 4.38 -0.35 -6.06
C ALA A 94 4.90 0.05 -4.67
N ASN A 95 4.44 -0.65 -3.63
CA ASN A 95 4.71 -0.31 -2.22
C ASN A 95 4.39 -1.47 -1.27
N GLN A 96 4.79 -2.69 -1.60
CA GLN A 96 4.56 -3.91 -0.80
C GLN A 96 3.11 -4.10 -0.35
N THR A 97 2.16 -3.79 -1.26
CA THR A 97 0.75 -3.96 -0.96
C THR A 97 0.37 -5.43 -0.89
N ASN A 98 -0.07 -5.88 0.26
CA ASN A 98 -0.55 -7.26 0.44
C ASN A 98 -2.01 -7.38 -0.01
N PRO A 99 -2.37 -8.45 -0.75
CA PRO A 99 -3.76 -8.76 -1.02
C PRO A 99 -4.47 -9.14 0.29
N SER A 100 -5.69 -8.67 0.45
CA SER A 100 -6.62 -9.15 1.48
C SER A 100 -7.98 -9.44 0.85
N PRO A 101 -8.87 -10.22 1.48
CA PRO A 101 -10.20 -10.47 0.93
C PRO A 101 -10.97 -9.19 0.59
N GLU A 102 -10.81 -8.14 1.41
CA GLU A 102 -11.47 -6.85 1.20
C GLU A 102 -10.84 -6.08 0.02
N ARG A 103 -9.51 -6.12 -0.10
CA ARG A 103 -8.79 -5.45 -1.19
C ARG A 103 -9.02 -6.15 -2.53
N LEU A 104 -9.00 -7.49 -2.56
CA LEU A 104 -9.26 -8.28 -3.77
C LEU A 104 -10.67 -8.09 -4.36
N LYS A 105 -11.64 -7.60 -3.57
CA LYS A 105 -12.96 -7.22 -4.08
C LYS A 105 -12.97 -5.92 -4.87
N LYS A 106 -11.91 -5.11 -4.77
CA LYS A 106 -11.87 -3.74 -5.30
C LYS A 106 -10.71 -3.50 -6.25
N TYR A 107 -9.64 -4.28 -6.15
CA TYR A 107 -8.38 -4.05 -6.84
C TYR A 107 -7.83 -5.35 -7.39
N ASP A 108 -7.23 -5.27 -8.56
CA ASP A 108 -6.43 -6.35 -9.14
C ASP A 108 -5.01 -6.30 -8.60
N TYR A 109 -4.40 -7.46 -8.46
CA TYR A 109 -3.03 -7.63 -8.01
C TYR A 109 -2.23 -8.40 -9.06
N SER A 110 -0.95 -8.09 -9.16
CA SER A 110 0.00 -8.92 -9.91
C SER A 110 0.19 -10.29 -9.23
N ALA A 111 0.87 -11.21 -9.90
CA ALA A 111 1.45 -12.35 -9.22
C ALA A 111 2.39 -11.87 -8.09
N PRO A 112 2.44 -12.58 -6.95
CA PRO A 112 3.35 -12.24 -5.87
C PRO A 112 4.80 -12.28 -6.36
N TYR A 113 5.57 -11.24 -6.07
CA TYR A 113 7.00 -11.15 -6.39
C TYR A 113 7.89 -11.09 -5.14
N ASN A 114 7.27 -11.02 -3.96
CA ASN A 114 7.93 -11.09 -2.66
C ASN A 114 7.05 -11.82 -1.65
N TYR A 115 7.69 -12.51 -0.69
CA TYR A 115 7.02 -13.16 0.44
C TYR A 115 7.70 -12.72 1.73
N SER A 116 6.94 -12.20 2.66
CA SER A 116 7.39 -11.75 3.96
C SER A 116 6.36 -12.09 5.04
N ALA A 117 6.65 -11.75 6.28
CA ALA A 117 5.76 -11.97 7.40
C ALA A 117 5.65 -10.70 8.25
N GLY A 118 4.50 -10.51 8.89
CA GLY A 118 4.34 -9.50 9.93
C GLY A 118 5.09 -9.91 11.20
N VAL A 119 5.81 -8.96 11.78
CA VAL A 119 6.49 -9.11 13.06
C VAL A 119 6.07 -8.03 14.04
N ILE A 120 6.09 -8.37 15.33
CA ILE A 120 5.88 -7.42 16.41
C ILE A 120 7.25 -6.89 16.84
N VAL A 121 7.36 -5.58 16.94
CA VAL A 121 8.56 -4.91 17.46
C VAL A 121 8.21 -4.27 18.80
N THR A 122 9.03 -4.56 19.80
CA THR A 122 8.96 -4.00 21.15
C THR A 122 10.33 -3.50 21.59
N LYS A 123 10.41 -2.83 22.73
CA LYS A 123 11.71 -2.60 23.39
C LYS A 123 12.33 -3.93 23.82
N ALA A 124 13.66 -3.99 23.83
CA ALA A 124 14.42 -5.20 24.19
C ALA A 124 14.14 -5.72 25.61
N ASP A 125 13.78 -4.83 26.51
CA ASP A 125 13.44 -5.13 27.91
C ASP A 125 11.95 -5.45 28.11
N ASN A 126 11.15 -5.52 27.05
CA ASN A 126 9.73 -5.86 27.13
C ASN A 126 9.53 -7.38 27.20
N ASP A 127 9.12 -7.85 28.38
CA ASP A 127 8.80 -9.26 28.61
C ASP A 127 7.31 -9.58 28.53
N SER A 128 6.45 -8.58 28.32
CA SER A 128 5.00 -8.71 28.36
C SER A 128 4.35 -9.02 27.01
N ILE A 129 5.06 -8.86 25.89
CA ILE A 129 4.56 -9.09 24.53
C ILE A 129 5.46 -10.09 23.83
N LYS A 130 4.97 -11.33 23.63
CA LYS A 130 5.70 -12.43 22.98
C LYS A 130 4.97 -12.90 21.72
N SER A 131 3.68 -12.57 21.59
CA SER A 131 2.80 -13.03 20.50
C SER A 131 1.71 -11.99 20.20
N PHE A 132 1.02 -12.15 19.10
CA PHE A 132 -0.09 -11.25 18.72
C PHE A 132 -1.19 -11.11 19.79
N PRO A 133 -1.66 -12.19 20.44
CA PRO A 133 -2.65 -12.06 21.52
C PRO A 133 -2.23 -11.17 22.69
N ASP A 134 -0.92 -11.04 22.94
CA ASP A 134 -0.40 -10.20 24.02
C ASP A 134 -0.52 -8.70 23.74
N LEU A 135 -0.86 -8.33 22.49
CA LEU A 135 -1.14 -6.94 22.11
C LEU A 135 -2.44 -6.40 22.73
N LYS A 136 -3.29 -7.27 23.30
CA LYS A 136 -4.56 -6.84 23.90
C LYS A 136 -4.35 -5.78 24.98
N GLY A 137 -4.97 -4.61 24.74
CA GLY A 137 -4.87 -3.45 25.63
C GLY A 137 -3.54 -2.70 25.59
N LYS A 138 -2.58 -3.13 24.75
CA LYS A 138 -1.30 -2.46 24.55
C LYS A 138 -1.42 -1.38 23.48
N LYS A 139 -0.64 -0.30 23.62
CA LYS A 139 -0.55 0.74 22.59
C LYS A 139 0.37 0.26 21.46
N SER A 140 -0.12 0.33 20.23
CA SER A 140 0.65 -0.01 19.02
C SER A 140 0.68 1.18 18.05
N ALA A 141 1.87 1.63 17.67
CA ALA A 141 2.03 2.68 16.66
C ALA A 141 1.84 2.07 15.28
N GLN A 142 0.94 2.64 14.47
CA GLN A 142 0.56 2.12 13.16
C GLN A 142 0.10 3.25 12.23
N SER A 143 0.23 3.07 10.92
CA SER A 143 -0.57 3.82 9.95
C SER A 143 -2.05 3.43 10.07
N ALA A 144 -2.96 4.33 9.72
CA ALA A 144 -4.39 4.10 9.97
C ALA A 144 -4.97 2.93 9.15
N THR A 145 -4.49 2.73 7.90
CA THR A 145 -5.13 1.87 6.89
C THR A 145 -4.34 0.63 6.50
N SER A 146 -3.16 0.38 7.12
CA SER A 146 -2.34 -0.78 6.79
C SER A 146 -2.97 -2.09 7.28
N ASN A 147 -2.61 -3.20 6.62
CA ASN A 147 -2.93 -4.55 7.12
C ASN A 147 -2.29 -4.79 8.49
N TRP A 148 -1.10 -4.25 8.75
CA TRP A 148 -0.43 -4.36 10.05
C TRP A 148 -1.23 -3.68 11.17
N SER A 149 -1.84 -2.53 10.88
CA SER A 149 -2.77 -1.86 11.79
C SER A 149 -4.02 -2.71 12.06
N LYS A 150 -4.53 -3.36 11.01
CA LYS A 150 -5.65 -4.28 11.14
C LYS A 150 -5.28 -5.47 12.04
N ASP A 151 -4.13 -6.10 11.78
CA ASP A 151 -3.67 -7.26 12.56
C ASP A 151 -3.47 -6.89 14.03
N ALA A 152 -2.87 -5.74 14.33
CA ALA A 152 -2.73 -5.26 15.70
C ALA A 152 -4.11 -5.01 16.36
N ARG A 153 -5.03 -4.37 15.65
CA ARG A 153 -6.39 -4.06 16.13
C ARG A 153 -7.21 -5.31 16.38
N ASP A 154 -7.14 -6.29 15.47
CA ASP A 154 -7.86 -7.57 15.59
C ASP A 154 -7.38 -8.38 16.81
N ASN A 155 -6.14 -8.14 17.25
CA ASN A 155 -5.59 -8.69 18.48
C ASN A 155 -5.76 -7.77 19.70
N GLY A 156 -6.64 -6.76 19.61
CA GLY A 156 -7.03 -5.91 20.72
C GLY A 156 -6.07 -4.81 21.11
N ALA A 157 -5.10 -4.46 20.25
CA ALA A 157 -4.23 -3.32 20.46
C ALA A 157 -4.98 -1.99 20.38
N ILE A 158 -4.51 -1.01 21.15
CA ILE A 158 -4.93 0.39 21.06
C ILE A 158 -4.04 1.06 20.04
N ILE A 159 -4.60 1.45 18.88
CA ILE A 159 -3.82 2.03 17.80
C ILE A 159 -3.48 3.50 18.09
N VAL A 160 -2.20 3.83 17.99
CA VAL A 160 -1.68 5.20 17.96
C VAL A 160 -1.23 5.47 16.53
N THR A 161 -1.96 6.33 15.83
CA THR A 161 -1.69 6.58 14.40
C THR A 161 -0.44 7.43 14.22
N VAL A 162 0.43 6.97 13.32
CA VAL A 162 1.63 7.68 12.84
C VAL A 162 1.84 7.38 11.35
N ASP A 163 2.60 8.21 10.66
CA ASP A 163 2.60 8.24 9.19
C ASP A 163 3.61 7.29 8.52
N SER A 164 4.65 6.82 9.24
CA SER A 164 5.72 6.01 8.64
C SER A 164 6.27 4.95 9.59
N LEU A 165 6.95 3.92 9.02
CA LEU A 165 7.65 2.90 9.80
C LEU A 165 8.69 3.51 10.73
N ALA A 166 9.47 4.48 10.26
CA ALA A 166 10.47 5.16 11.10
C ALA A 166 9.85 5.80 12.33
N GLN A 167 8.70 6.46 12.18
CA GLN A 167 7.96 7.04 13.30
C GLN A 167 7.38 5.98 14.24
N ASN A 168 6.91 4.84 13.70
CA ASN A 168 6.46 3.71 14.50
C ASN A 168 7.59 3.21 15.42
N LEU A 169 8.75 2.93 14.84
CA LEU A 169 9.92 2.39 15.56
C LEU A 169 10.45 3.39 16.59
N GLU A 170 10.50 4.67 16.25
CA GLU A 170 10.92 5.71 17.18
C GLU A 170 9.92 5.87 18.35
N ALA A 171 8.61 5.70 18.11
CA ALA A 171 7.61 5.73 19.17
C ALA A 171 7.78 4.55 20.16
N VAL A 172 8.13 3.37 19.67
CA VAL A 172 8.48 2.20 20.51
C VAL A 172 9.75 2.47 21.30
N LYS A 173 10.81 2.92 20.64
CA LYS A 173 12.11 3.22 21.25
C LYS A 173 11.99 4.25 22.38
N GLN A 174 11.18 5.28 22.19
CA GLN A 174 10.92 6.31 23.19
C GLN A 174 9.94 5.87 24.29
N GLY A 175 9.34 4.68 24.16
CA GLY A 175 8.36 4.20 25.15
C GLY A 175 7.01 4.94 25.10
N ARG A 176 6.71 5.65 24.02
CA ARG A 176 5.39 6.30 23.81
C ARG A 176 4.29 5.29 23.51
N VAL A 177 4.66 4.15 22.95
CA VAL A 177 3.83 2.98 22.71
C VAL A 177 4.56 1.72 23.15
N ASP A 178 3.82 0.62 23.32
CA ASP A 178 4.37 -0.66 23.77
C ASP A 178 4.95 -1.47 22.61
N ALA A 179 4.38 -1.33 21.40
CA ALA A 179 4.74 -2.12 20.24
C ALA A 179 4.45 -1.41 18.92
N THR A 180 4.96 -1.98 17.84
CA THR A 180 4.45 -1.81 16.47
C THR A 180 4.41 -3.16 15.77
N VAL A 181 3.57 -3.31 14.75
CA VAL A 181 3.54 -4.47 13.84
C VAL A 181 3.90 -3.98 12.45
N ASN A 182 4.85 -4.65 11.80
CA ASN A 182 5.22 -4.29 10.43
C ASN A 182 5.85 -5.47 9.69
N ASP A 183 6.21 -5.26 8.43
CA ASP A 183 6.91 -6.21 7.60
C ASP A 183 8.29 -6.57 8.17
N LYS A 184 8.60 -7.87 8.22
CA LYS A 184 9.86 -8.37 8.76
C LYS A 184 11.08 -7.79 8.03
N LEU A 185 11.04 -7.71 6.71
CA LEU A 185 12.19 -7.25 5.92
C LEU A 185 12.42 -5.75 6.13
N ALA A 186 11.33 -4.96 6.18
CA ALA A 186 11.43 -3.53 6.46
C ALA A 186 11.97 -3.26 7.88
N VAL A 187 11.54 -4.05 8.88
CA VAL A 187 12.03 -3.94 10.26
C VAL A 187 13.49 -4.32 10.37
N LEU A 188 13.95 -5.33 9.63
CA LEU A 188 15.35 -5.79 9.65
C LEU A 188 16.30 -4.84 8.93
N ASP A 189 15.79 -4.04 8.00
CA ASP A 189 16.57 -3.04 7.26
C ASP A 189 16.80 -1.76 8.09
N TYR A 190 15.91 -1.47 9.03
CA TYR A 190 15.98 -0.28 9.91
C TYR A 190 17.07 -0.40 10.96
#